data_c4909e937b2eb43268375d8dda6a33bd
#
_entry.id   c4909e937b2eb43268375d8dda6a33bd
#
_cell.length_a   1.000
_cell.length_b   1.000
_cell.length_c   1.000
_cell.angle_alpha   90.00
_cell.angle_beta   90.00
_cell.angle_gamma   90.00
#
_symmetry.space_group_name_H-M   'P 1'
#
loop_
_entity.id
_entity.type
_entity.pdbx_description
1 polymer ?
#
loop_
_entity_poly.entity_id
_entity_poly.type
_entity_poly.pdbx_seq_one_letter_code
_entity_poly.pdbx_strand_id
1 'polypeptide(L)'
;MLIAEFAKATGLGRDTVRFYIKRGLLTPQVGVSGTNRYQSFDAQQVERALVIREAQSLGFTLREIGTLSDEYERVGMTLARKAELMRERLAEVDEQAAKLKRLRRYFAAKLEWLEAGAEGEPPAFLKPKDGGRRSACMPISTAKPTERLPAGSTAESKTRRGRSVRS
;
A
#
# COMPACT_ATOMS: atom_id res chain seq x y z
N MET A 1 14.67 -28.39 -3.30
CA MET A 1 15.09 -27.37 -4.30
C MET A 1 15.72 -26.18 -3.60
N LEU A 2 16.60 -25.44 -4.27
CA LEU A 2 17.21 -24.24 -3.72
C LEU A 2 16.31 -23.00 -3.92
N ILE A 3 16.63 -21.90 -3.22
CA ILE A 3 15.81 -20.68 -3.23
C ILE A 3 15.50 -20.11 -4.63
N ALA A 4 16.40 -20.27 -5.60
CA ALA A 4 16.19 -19.82 -6.96
C ALA A 4 15.11 -20.62 -7.71
N GLU A 5 15.14 -21.94 -7.53
CA GLU A 5 14.16 -22.87 -8.10
C GLU A 5 12.81 -22.71 -7.40
N PHE A 6 12.83 -22.55 -6.08
CA PHE A 6 11.65 -22.28 -5.27
C PHE A 6 10.95 -20.97 -5.69
N ALA A 7 11.70 -19.89 -5.85
CA ALA A 7 11.19 -18.61 -6.31
C ALA A 7 10.54 -18.73 -7.70
N LYS A 8 11.16 -19.49 -8.61
CA LYS A 8 10.60 -19.78 -9.94
C LYS A 8 9.31 -20.61 -9.87
N ALA A 9 9.32 -21.66 -9.04
CA ALA A 9 8.17 -22.56 -8.89
C ALA A 9 6.95 -21.89 -8.26
N THR A 10 7.17 -20.94 -7.34
CA THR A 10 6.10 -20.23 -6.64
C THR A 10 5.72 -18.89 -7.28
N GLY A 11 6.51 -18.40 -8.24
CA GLY A 11 6.34 -17.05 -8.82
C GLY A 11 6.66 -15.91 -7.84
N LEU A 12 7.38 -16.20 -6.74
CA LEU A 12 7.79 -15.22 -5.74
C LEU A 12 9.19 -14.67 -6.03
N GLY A 13 9.43 -13.40 -5.68
CA GLY A 13 10.78 -12.85 -5.66
C GLY A 13 11.63 -13.49 -4.54
N ARG A 14 12.95 -13.63 -4.74
CA ARG A 14 13.86 -14.18 -3.71
C ARG A 14 13.79 -13.41 -2.38
N ASP A 15 13.62 -12.11 -2.44
CA ASP A 15 13.52 -11.28 -1.24
C ASP A 15 12.19 -11.49 -0.51
N THR A 16 11.10 -11.72 -1.25
CA THR A 16 9.81 -12.13 -0.67
C THR A 16 9.93 -13.48 0.03
N VAL A 17 10.62 -14.46 -0.58
CA VAL A 17 10.88 -15.76 0.04
C VAL A 17 11.67 -15.60 1.35
N ARG A 18 12.74 -14.79 1.35
CA ARG A 18 13.54 -14.50 2.55
C ARG A 18 12.69 -13.81 3.63
N PHE A 19 11.82 -12.91 3.21
CA PHE A 19 10.90 -12.23 4.13
C PHE A 19 9.91 -13.20 4.77
N TYR A 20 9.36 -14.15 4.01
CA TYR A 20 8.46 -15.18 4.55
C TYR A 20 9.19 -16.10 5.53
N ILE A 21 10.44 -16.47 5.25
CA ILE A 21 11.28 -17.24 6.19
C ILE A 21 11.48 -16.44 7.49
N LYS A 22 11.84 -15.17 7.38
CA LYS A 22 12.02 -14.29 8.56
C LYS A 22 10.76 -14.16 9.39
N ARG A 23 9.59 -14.26 8.78
CA ARG A 23 8.27 -14.21 9.44
C ARG A 23 7.79 -15.58 9.95
N GLY A 24 8.56 -16.64 9.76
CA GLY A 24 8.16 -18.00 10.15
C GLY A 24 7.07 -18.62 9.26
N LEU A 25 6.70 -17.95 8.16
CA LEU A 25 5.69 -18.46 7.22
C LEU A 25 6.22 -19.60 6.36
N LEU A 26 7.53 -19.66 6.13
CA LEU A 26 8.24 -20.73 5.44
C LEU A 26 9.37 -21.21 6.34
N THR A 27 9.55 -22.54 6.40
CA THR A 27 10.55 -23.21 7.23
C THR A 27 11.42 -24.13 6.38
N PRO A 28 12.39 -23.57 5.60
CA PRO A 28 13.27 -24.38 4.78
C PRO A 28 14.17 -25.27 5.65
N GLN A 29 14.52 -26.41 5.12
CA GLN A 29 15.53 -27.29 5.73
C GLN A 29 16.91 -26.65 5.52
N VAL A 30 17.72 -26.63 6.57
CA VAL A 30 19.10 -26.13 6.52
C VAL A 30 20.04 -27.30 6.33
N GLY A 31 20.64 -27.38 5.15
CA GLY A 31 21.72 -28.33 4.85
C GLY A 31 23.09 -27.69 5.05
N VAL A 32 24.07 -28.54 5.29
CA VAL A 32 25.48 -28.14 5.38
C VAL A 32 26.26 -28.95 4.34
N SER A 33 26.99 -28.24 3.46
CA SER A 33 27.92 -28.87 2.53
C SER A 33 29.27 -28.18 2.63
N GLY A 34 30.23 -28.84 3.25
CA GLY A 34 31.51 -28.24 3.64
C GLY A 34 31.30 -27.08 4.63
N THR A 35 31.82 -25.91 4.31
CA THR A 35 31.70 -24.69 5.11
C THR A 35 30.41 -23.87 4.78
N ASN A 36 29.68 -24.27 3.73
CA ASN A 36 28.52 -23.51 3.27
C ASN A 36 27.21 -24.05 3.83
N ARG A 37 26.41 -23.18 4.43
CA ARG A 37 25.02 -23.42 4.81
C ARG A 37 24.10 -23.05 3.64
N TYR A 38 23.23 -23.96 3.24
CA TYR A 38 22.23 -23.70 2.21
C TYR A 38 20.83 -24.06 2.71
N GLN A 39 19.85 -23.35 2.21
CA GLN A 39 18.44 -23.59 2.49
C GLN A 39 17.81 -24.38 1.35
N SER A 40 17.14 -25.47 1.68
CA SER A 40 16.40 -26.28 0.73
C SER A 40 14.92 -26.31 1.08
N PHE A 41 14.10 -26.33 0.04
CA PHE A 41 12.65 -26.32 0.13
C PHE A 41 12.12 -27.63 -0.47
N ASP A 42 11.21 -28.27 0.22
CA ASP A 42 10.46 -29.43 -0.25
C ASP A 42 9.18 -29.03 -0.98
N ALA A 43 8.42 -30.00 -1.47
CA ALA A 43 7.15 -29.77 -2.16
C ALA A 43 6.11 -29.14 -1.24
N GLN A 44 6.09 -29.49 0.05
CA GLN A 44 5.16 -28.93 1.03
C GLN A 44 5.36 -27.43 1.21
N GLN A 45 6.61 -26.96 1.23
CA GLN A 45 6.91 -25.53 1.28
C GLN A 45 6.46 -24.80 0.03
N VAL A 46 6.49 -25.44 -1.14
CA VAL A 46 5.94 -24.85 -2.38
C VAL A 46 4.42 -24.65 -2.26
N GLU A 47 3.69 -25.70 -1.85
CA GLU A 47 2.25 -25.62 -1.63
C GLU A 47 1.91 -24.55 -0.61
N ARG A 48 2.63 -24.51 0.52
CA ARG A 48 2.47 -23.48 1.56
C ARG A 48 2.66 -22.06 1.00
N ALA A 49 3.68 -21.83 0.19
CA ALA A 49 3.93 -20.53 -0.44
C ALA A 49 2.82 -20.11 -1.40
N LEU A 50 2.26 -21.07 -2.16
CA LEU A 50 1.13 -20.81 -3.06
C LEU A 50 -0.13 -20.44 -2.29
N VAL A 51 -0.44 -21.16 -1.19
CA VAL A 51 -1.56 -20.84 -0.30
C VAL A 51 -1.40 -19.44 0.33
N ILE A 52 -0.20 -19.08 0.79
CA ILE A 52 0.08 -17.74 1.32
C ILE A 52 -0.20 -16.68 0.25
N ARG A 53 0.25 -16.90 -0.97
CA ARG A 53 0.04 -15.96 -2.09
C ARG A 53 -1.43 -15.82 -2.45
N GLU A 54 -2.17 -16.93 -2.47
CA GLU A 54 -3.61 -16.92 -2.71
C GLU A 54 -4.35 -16.15 -1.61
N ALA A 55 -4.06 -16.43 -0.34
CA ALA A 55 -4.65 -15.72 0.79
C ALA A 55 -4.37 -14.21 0.73
N GLN A 56 -3.15 -13.80 0.35
CA GLN A 56 -2.86 -12.38 0.13
C GLN A 56 -3.67 -11.76 -1.01
N SER A 57 -3.91 -12.50 -2.09
CA SER A 57 -4.76 -12.02 -3.20
C SER A 57 -6.21 -11.83 -2.77
N LEU A 58 -6.66 -12.57 -1.77
CA LEU A 58 -7.97 -12.42 -1.13
C LEU A 58 -8.00 -11.33 -0.05
N GLY A 59 -6.90 -10.59 0.13
CA GLY A 59 -6.80 -9.46 1.04
C GLY A 59 -6.39 -9.82 2.48
N PHE A 60 -5.97 -11.06 2.76
CA PHE A 60 -5.41 -11.40 4.06
C PHE A 60 -4.01 -10.80 4.23
N THR A 61 -3.76 -10.22 5.38
CA THR A 61 -2.42 -9.76 5.74
C THR A 61 -1.52 -10.94 6.12
N LEU A 62 -0.21 -10.79 5.99
CA LEU A 62 0.73 -11.85 6.40
C LEU A 62 0.64 -12.19 7.89
N ARG A 63 0.19 -11.26 8.72
CA ARG A 63 -0.03 -11.51 10.15
C ARG A 63 -1.23 -12.46 10.36
N GLU A 64 -2.34 -12.18 9.68
CA GLU A 64 -3.54 -13.05 9.73
C GLU A 64 -3.21 -14.44 9.19
N ILE A 65 -2.49 -14.52 8.06
CA ILE A 65 -2.06 -15.78 7.47
C ILE A 65 -1.19 -16.59 8.45
N GLY A 66 -0.26 -15.94 9.15
CA GLY A 66 0.55 -16.58 10.20
C GLY A 66 -0.32 -17.17 11.30
N THR A 67 -1.23 -16.37 11.86
CA THR A 67 -2.16 -16.82 12.92
C THR A 67 -3.03 -18.01 12.47
N LEU A 68 -3.55 -17.94 11.22
CA LEU A 68 -4.36 -19.02 10.64
C LEU A 68 -3.54 -20.28 10.35
N SER A 69 -2.27 -20.14 9.97
CA SER A 69 -1.35 -21.26 9.79
C SER A 69 -1.08 -21.96 11.12
N ASP A 70 -0.81 -21.21 12.16
CA ASP A 70 -0.58 -21.75 13.52
C ASP A 70 -1.85 -22.44 14.07
N GLU A 71 -3.05 -21.87 13.83
CA GLU A 71 -4.33 -22.49 14.17
C GLU A 71 -4.50 -23.81 13.42
N TYR A 72 -4.24 -23.84 12.13
CA TYR A 72 -4.34 -25.02 11.28
C TYR A 72 -3.39 -26.15 11.72
N GLU A 73 -2.15 -25.82 12.03
CA GLU A 73 -1.14 -26.81 12.47
C GLU A 73 -1.48 -27.41 13.85
N ARG A 74 -2.09 -26.61 14.74
CA ARG A 74 -2.39 -27.05 16.10
C ARG A 74 -3.66 -27.89 16.21
N VAL A 75 -4.73 -27.50 15.55
CA VAL A 75 -6.08 -28.11 15.74
C VAL A 75 -6.77 -28.48 14.44
N GLY A 76 -6.15 -28.18 13.29
CA GLY A 76 -6.81 -28.27 11.99
C GLY A 76 -7.82 -27.14 11.80
N MET A 77 -8.48 -27.13 10.63
CA MET A 77 -9.47 -26.11 10.31
C MET A 77 -10.74 -26.77 9.80
N THR A 78 -11.80 -26.69 10.60
CA THR A 78 -13.11 -27.23 10.26
C THR A 78 -13.77 -26.42 9.13
N LEU A 79 -14.73 -27.05 8.43
CA LEU A 79 -15.52 -26.34 7.42
C LEU A 79 -16.28 -25.15 8.00
N ALA A 80 -16.77 -25.28 9.25
CA ALA A 80 -17.44 -24.20 9.96
C ALA A 80 -16.50 -22.99 10.16
N ARG A 81 -15.25 -23.23 10.59
CA ARG A 81 -14.25 -22.18 10.78
C ARG A 81 -13.85 -21.50 9.46
N LYS A 82 -13.69 -22.29 8.40
CA LYS A 82 -13.45 -21.75 7.05
C LYS A 82 -14.60 -20.83 6.58
N ALA A 83 -15.84 -21.26 6.80
CA ALA A 83 -17.02 -20.47 6.44
C ALA A 83 -17.11 -19.17 7.28
N GLU A 84 -16.74 -19.21 8.55
CA GLU A 84 -16.69 -18.01 9.40
C GLU A 84 -15.67 -16.99 8.87
N LEU A 85 -14.44 -17.42 8.57
CA LEU A 85 -13.43 -16.56 7.98
C LEU A 85 -13.89 -15.91 6.67
N MET A 86 -14.60 -16.64 5.83
CA MET A 86 -15.14 -16.09 4.59
C MET A 86 -16.25 -15.06 4.85
N ARG A 87 -17.11 -15.28 5.86
CA ARG A 87 -18.13 -14.28 6.23
C ARG A 87 -17.50 -13.00 6.79
N GLU A 88 -16.49 -13.14 7.65
CA GLU A 88 -15.74 -11.99 8.17
C GLU A 88 -15.13 -11.17 7.03
N ARG A 89 -14.46 -11.84 6.09
CA ARG A 89 -13.85 -11.17 4.93
C ARG A 89 -14.88 -10.53 4.01
N LEU A 90 -16.01 -11.19 3.79
CA LEU A 90 -17.10 -10.64 3.00
C LEU A 90 -17.66 -9.35 3.64
N ALA A 91 -17.86 -9.35 4.96
CA ALA A 91 -18.32 -8.17 5.67
C ALA A 91 -17.35 -6.98 5.55
N GLU A 92 -16.03 -7.23 5.62
CA GLU A 92 -15.01 -6.20 5.41
C GLU A 92 -15.03 -5.63 3.99
N VAL A 93 -15.18 -6.49 2.98
CA VAL A 93 -15.30 -6.07 1.57
C VAL A 93 -16.56 -5.24 1.35
N ASP A 94 -17.69 -5.64 1.93
CA ASP A 94 -18.95 -4.89 1.85
C ASP A 94 -18.83 -3.50 2.51
N GLU A 95 -18.14 -3.41 3.65
CA GLU A 95 -17.87 -2.12 4.31
C GLU A 95 -17.00 -1.21 3.42
N GLN A 96 -15.93 -1.76 2.83
CA GLN A 96 -15.07 -1.01 1.91
C GLN A 96 -15.83 -0.56 0.66
N ALA A 97 -16.66 -1.43 0.07
CA ALA A 97 -17.49 -1.09 -1.06
C ALA A 97 -18.48 0.04 -0.74
N ALA A 98 -19.12 -0.01 0.44
CA ALA A 98 -20.01 1.04 0.89
C ALA A 98 -19.28 2.37 1.09
N LYS A 99 -18.05 2.34 1.62
CA LYS A 99 -17.20 3.52 1.78
C LYS A 99 -16.82 4.12 0.42
N LEU A 100 -16.40 3.29 -0.53
CA LEU A 100 -16.06 3.74 -1.90
C LEU A 100 -17.28 4.31 -2.62
N LYS A 101 -18.46 3.70 -2.46
CA LYS A 101 -19.72 4.22 -3.02
C LYS A 101 -20.08 5.61 -2.46
N ARG A 102 -19.84 5.84 -1.16
CA ARG A 102 -20.01 7.17 -0.53
C ARG A 102 -19.04 8.20 -1.09
N LEU A 103 -17.76 7.84 -1.21
CA LEU A 103 -16.71 8.69 -1.78
C LEU A 103 -17.04 9.08 -3.23
N ARG A 104 -17.42 8.11 -4.06
CA ARG A 104 -17.80 8.34 -5.45
C ARG A 104 -18.96 9.34 -5.55
N ARG A 105 -19.99 9.18 -4.71
CA ARG A 105 -21.15 10.08 -4.68
C ARG A 105 -20.74 11.52 -4.30
N TYR A 106 -19.87 11.64 -3.30
CA TYR A 106 -19.35 12.94 -2.89
C TYR A 106 -18.55 13.61 -4.01
N PHE A 107 -17.63 12.90 -4.65
CA PHE A 107 -16.83 13.46 -5.73
C PHE A 107 -17.67 13.83 -6.96
N ALA A 108 -18.67 13.04 -7.30
CA ALA A 108 -19.61 13.38 -8.39
C ALA A 108 -20.37 14.68 -8.08
N ALA A 109 -20.96 14.79 -6.89
CA ALA A 109 -21.65 16.02 -6.48
C ALA A 109 -20.72 17.24 -6.39
N LYS A 110 -19.46 17.02 -5.94
CA LYS A 110 -18.48 18.10 -5.86
C LYS A 110 -18.04 18.57 -7.24
N LEU A 111 -17.88 17.64 -8.18
CA LEU A 111 -17.57 17.97 -9.57
C LEU A 111 -18.69 18.80 -10.21
N GLU A 112 -19.94 18.33 -10.11
CA GLU A 112 -21.11 19.07 -10.61
C GLU A 112 -21.20 20.49 -10.03
N TRP A 113 -20.96 20.65 -8.72
CA TRP A 113 -20.95 21.95 -8.08
C TRP A 113 -19.83 22.86 -8.62
N LEU A 114 -18.64 22.33 -8.87
CA LEU A 114 -17.51 23.09 -9.44
C LEU A 114 -17.78 23.48 -10.90
N GLU A 115 -18.33 22.58 -11.71
CA GLU A 115 -18.68 22.82 -13.11
C GLU A 115 -19.81 23.85 -13.26
N ALA A 116 -20.70 23.94 -12.27
CA ALA A 116 -21.73 24.97 -12.18
C ALA A 116 -21.21 26.35 -11.66
N GLY A 117 -19.87 26.52 -11.56
CA GLY A 117 -19.28 27.80 -11.14
C GLY A 117 -19.06 27.93 -9.63
N ALA A 118 -19.20 26.84 -8.87
CA ALA A 118 -19.02 26.77 -7.42
C ALA A 118 -19.95 27.74 -6.62
N GLU A 119 -21.13 28.02 -7.17
CA GLU A 119 -22.14 28.83 -6.51
C GLU A 119 -22.94 28.03 -5.48
N GLY A 120 -23.35 28.66 -4.38
CA GLY A 120 -24.11 28.04 -3.30
C GLY A 120 -23.28 27.23 -2.32
N GLU A 121 -23.95 26.42 -1.51
CA GLU A 121 -23.31 25.62 -0.46
C GLU A 121 -22.62 24.38 -1.07
N PRO A 122 -21.30 24.18 -0.79
CA PRO A 122 -20.59 23.02 -1.32
C PRO A 122 -21.12 21.71 -0.73
N PRO A 123 -21.17 20.61 -1.50
CA PRO A 123 -21.59 19.31 -0.98
C PRO A 123 -20.68 18.85 0.17
N ALA A 124 -21.30 18.40 1.27
CA ALA A 124 -20.59 17.92 2.45
C ALA A 124 -20.35 16.42 2.36
N PHE A 125 -19.13 15.97 2.66
CA PHE A 125 -18.77 14.54 2.68
C PHE A 125 -19.35 13.80 3.90
N LEU A 126 -19.35 14.48 5.05
CA LEU A 126 -19.96 14.00 6.28
C LEU A 126 -21.06 14.98 6.66
N LYS A 127 -22.31 14.52 6.76
CA LYS A 127 -23.31 15.30 7.49
C LYS A 127 -22.83 15.38 8.94
N PRO A 128 -22.72 16.58 9.55
CA PRO A 128 -22.48 16.64 10.98
C PRO A 128 -23.57 15.82 11.67
N LYS A 129 -23.18 14.89 12.56
CA LYS A 129 -24.14 14.31 13.49
C LYS A 129 -24.71 15.47 14.27
N ASP A 130 -26.04 15.60 14.27
CA ASP A 130 -26.73 16.63 15.03
C ASP A 130 -26.18 16.67 16.44
N GLY A 131 -25.49 17.76 16.81
CA GLY A 131 -24.96 17.99 18.15
C GLY A 131 -23.46 18.31 18.30
N GLY A 132 -22.66 18.35 17.24
CA GLY A 132 -21.24 18.70 17.34
C GLY A 132 -20.93 20.09 16.76
N ARG A 133 -20.32 20.96 17.58
CA ARG A 133 -19.85 22.31 17.23
C ARG A 133 -19.22 22.34 15.85
N ARG A 134 -19.67 23.28 15.02
CA ARG A 134 -19.11 23.60 13.72
C ARG A 134 -17.60 23.84 13.87
N SER A 135 -16.79 22.87 13.50
CA SER A 135 -15.38 23.12 13.23
C SER A 135 -15.34 23.91 11.93
N ALA A 136 -15.03 25.20 12.06
CA ALA A 136 -14.89 26.09 10.93
C ALA A 136 -13.84 25.51 9.98
N CYS A 137 -14.30 25.03 8.84
CA CYS A 137 -13.44 24.75 7.70
C CYS A 137 -12.85 26.11 7.30
N MET A 138 -11.55 26.31 7.52
CA MET A 138 -10.88 27.53 7.10
C MET A 138 -11.10 27.73 5.59
N PRO A 139 -11.58 28.89 5.15
CA PRO A 139 -11.64 29.18 3.73
C PRO A 139 -10.22 29.18 3.18
N ILE A 140 -9.99 28.38 2.15
CA ILE A 140 -8.79 28.48 1.33
C ILE A 140 -8.87 29.88 0.72
N SER A 141 -8.04 30.80 1.24
CA SER A 141 -7.90 32.16 0.74
C SER A 141 -7.51 32.07 -0.74
N THR A 142 -8.44 32.47 -1.61
CA THR A 142 -8.15 32.74 -3.00
C THR A 142 -7.35 34.03 -3.07
N ALA A 143 -6.04 33.94 -2.82
CA ALA A 143 -5.14 35.03 -3.15
C ALA A 143 -5.08 35.11 -4.67
N LYS A 144 -5.67 36.20 -5.21
CA LYS A 144 -5.46 36.64 -6.60
C LYS A 144 -3.96 36.67 -6.89
N PRO A 145 -3.50 36.17 -8.04
CA PRO A 145 -2.16 36.45 -8.50
C PRO A 145 -2.11 37.91 -8.94
N THR A 146 -1.53 38.78 -8.13
CA THR A 146 -1.13 40.12 -8.55
C THR A 146 0.09 39.98 -9.44
N GLU A 147 -0.18 40.12 -10.71
CA GLU A 147 0.73 40.45 -11.79
C GLU A 147 1.45 41.77 -11.44
N ARG A 148 2.76 41.74 -11.26
CA ARG A 148 3.68 42.83 -11.54
C ARG A 148 5.09 42.29 -11.76
N LEU A 149 5.43 42.19 -13.03
CA LEU A 149 6.81 42.25 -13.51
C LEU A 149 7.28 43.72 -13.36
N PRO A 150 8.46 44.00 -12.84
CA PRO A 150 9.17 45.21 -13.18
C PRO A 150 10.14 44.92 -14.34
N ALA A 151 10.01 45.76 -15.36
CA ALA A 151 10.92 45.88 -16.48
C ALA A 151 12.30 46.37 -16.04
N GLY A 152 13.30 45.81 -16.66
CA GLY A 152 14.50 46.44 -17.16
C GLY A 152 15.40 47.24 -16.22
N SER A 153 16.62 46.78 -16.08
CA SER A 153 17.79 47.67 -16.09
C SER A 153 19.00 46.90 -16.57
N THR A 154 19.43 47.29 -17.72
CA THR A 154 20.76 47.12 -18.34
C THR A 154 21.84 47.78 -17.48
N ALA A 155 22.99 47.19 -17.39
CA ALA A 155 24.34 47.76 -17.47
C ALA A 155 25.35 46.77 -16.88
N GLU A 156 26.21 46.35 -17.66
CA GLU A 156 27.60 46.72 -17.96
C GLU A 156 28.63 45.80 -17.27
N SER A 157 29.30 45.16 -18.19
CA SER A 157 30.73 44.78 -18.30
C SER A 157 31.63 45.09 -17.09
N LYS A 158 32.40 44.10 -16.66
CA LYS A 158 33.85 44.32 -16.51
C LYS A 158 34.64 43.01 -16.59
N THR A 159 35.40 42.97 -17.62
CA THR A 159 36.60 42.15 -17.94
C THR A 159 37.65 42.24 -16.83
N ARG A 160 38.25 41.11 -16.45
CA ARG A 160 39.66 40.92 -16.07
C ARG A 160 39.95 39.43 -15.94
N ARG A 161 40.60 38.83 -16.92
CA ARG A 161 42.02 38.59 -17.14
C ARG A 161 42.74 38.13 -15.85
N GLY A 162 43.27 36.93 -15.96
CA GLY A 162 44.56 36.72 -15.38
C GLY A 162 44.85 35.33 -14.87
N ARG A 163 45.54 34.57 -15.69
CA ARG A 163 46.83 33.86 -15.46
C ARG A 163 46.73 32.60 -14.58
N SER A 164 46.93 31.46 -15.21
CA SER A 164 48.22 30.86 -15.58
C SER A 164 48.92 30.11 -14.44
N VAL A 165 49.18 28.84 -14.71
CA VAL A 165 50.46 28.08 -14.65
C VAL A 165 50.61 27.07 -13.50
N ARG A 166 50.79 25.81 -13.96
CA ARG A 166 51.69 24.73 -13.54
C ARG A 166 51.45 24.15 -12.12
N SER A 167 51.46 22.91 -11.96
CA SER A 167 52.32 21.80 -12.38
C SER A 167 51.57 20.51 -12.46
#